data_1390e1a5cf5a143a13cdfbf0239be4dc
#
_entry.id   1390e1a5cf5a143a13cdfbf0239be4dc
#
_cell.length_a   1.000
_cell.length_b   1.000
_cell.length_c   1.000
_cell.angle_alpha   90.00
_cell.angle_beta   90.00
_cell.angle_gamma   90.00
#
_symmetry.space_group_name_H-M   'P 1'
#
loop_
_entity.id
_entity.type
_entity.pdbx_description
1 polymer ?
#
loop_
_entity_poly.entity_id
_entity_poly.type
_entity_poly.pdbx_seq_one_letter_code
_entity_poly.pdbx_strand_id
1 'polypeptide(L)'
;KDSALRPAFVRDTEKILHTPAYNRLNGKTQVFSFRSHDDITRRGLHEQLVGRIARDIGRALGLNLDLIEAIALGHDVGHTPFGHAGEYFLNDVYQKHTGRWFFHNVQSVRVLDGLYKRNLSLQTLDGVICHNGEFEQQILEMSNLGSFEEFDRIVEDCWVRGAQAIGHLRPMTLEGCVVRISDIIAYVGKDRQDAIRAGAATENSFDDGLGGAYNTWALSAFTADIIEHSFGK
;
A
#
# COMPACT_ATOMS: atom_id res chain seq x y z
N LYS A 1 -19.76 19.57 3.76
CA LYS A 1 -20.86 19.08 4.60
C LYS A 1 -20.92 17.58 4.43
N ASP A 2 -20.63 16.83 5.47
CA ASP A 2 -20.83 15.40 5.47
C ASP A 2 -22.32 15.10 5.43
N SER A 3 -22.74 14.35 4.43
CA SER A 3 -24.09 13.82 4.40
C SER A 3 -24.04 12.36 4.86
N ALA A 4 -25.03 11.91 5.60
CA ALA A 4 -25.17 10.50 6.01
C ALA A 4 -25.15 9.53 4.80
N LEU A 5 -25.49 10.02 3.61
CA LEU A 5 -25.53 9.27 2.36
C LEU A 5 -24.15 9.13 1.68
N ARG A 6 -23.20 10.02 1.96
CA ARG A 6 -21.84 10.02 1.38
C ARG A 6 -20.82 10.45 2.43
N PRO A 7 -20.39 9.54 3.32
CA PRO A 7 -19.36 9.80 4.33
C PRO A 7 -18.03 10.27 3.73
N ALA A 8 -17.16 10.85 4.55
CA ALA A 8 -15.90 11.44 4.11
C ALA A 8 -15.02 10.42 3.36
N PHE A 9 -14.84 9.22 3.90
CA PHE A 9 -13.96 8.21 3.32
C PHE A 9 -14.52 7.58 2.05
N VAL A 10 -15.85 7.44 1.92
CA VAL A 10 -16.49 7.05 0.65
C VAL A 10 -16.17 8.08 -0.44
N ARG A 11 -16.22 9.38 -0.11
CA ARG A 11 -15.82 10.42 -1.05
C ARG A 11 -14.34 10.39 -1.40
N ASP A 12 -13.48 10.04 -0.44
CA ASP A 12 -12.05 9.90 -0.70
C ASP A 12 -11.77 8.77 -1.67
N THR A 13 -12.41 7.60 -1.49
CA THR A 13 -12.38 6.49 -2.45
C THR A 13 -12.77 6.92 -3.86
N GLU A 14 -13.90 7.62 -4.02
CA GLU A 14 -14.35 8.12 -5.32
C GLU A 14 -13.33 9.08 -5.96
N LYS A 15 -12.77 10.02 -5.19
CA LYS A 15 -11.77 10.96 -5.69
C LYS A 15 -10.50 10.26 -6.15
N ILE A 16 -10.06 9.20 -5.45
CA ILE A 16 -8.90 8.39 -5.82
C ILE A 16 -9.18 7.64 -7.12
N LEU A 17 -10.30 6.93 -7.22
CA LEU A 17 -10.71 6.19 -8.43
C LEU A 17 -10.81 7.08 -9.67
N HIS A 18 -11.28 8.30 -9.52
CA HIS A 18 -11.36 9.29 -10.60
C HIS A 18 -10.04 10.02 -10.88
N THR A 19 -8.95 9.64 -10.24
CA THR A 19 -7.64 10.21 -10.53
C THR A 19 -6.99 9.49 -11.71
N PRO A 20 -6.51 10.19 -12.74
CA PRO A 20 -5.83 9.55 -13.88
C PRO A 20 -4.63 8.68 -13.47
N ALA A 21 -3.97 9.00 -12.35
CA ALA A 21 -2.87 8.20 -11.82
C ALA A 21 -3.34 6.80 -11.40
N TYR A 22 -4.53 6.66 -10.81
CA TYR A 22 -5.11 5.36 -10.48
C TYR A 22 -5.30 4.50 -11.73
N ASN A 23 -5.90 5.05 -12.78
CA ASN A 23 -6.09 4.30 -14.03
C ASN A 23 -4.75 3.83 -14.65
N ARG A 24 -3.65 4.57 -14.48
CA ARG A 24 -2.32 4.18 -14.96
C ARG A 24 -1.73 2.97 -14.26
N LEU A 25 -2.23 2.56 -13.10
CA LEU A 25 -1.81 1.34 -12.41
C LEU A 25 -2.05 0.08 -13.26
N ASN A 26 -3.07 0.10 -14.11
CA ASN A 26 -3.36 -0.98 -15.05
C ASN A 26 -2.26 -1.16 -16.12
N GLY A 27 -1.47 -0.13 -16.40
CA GLY A 27 -0.33 -0.19 -17.32
C GLY A 27 1.00 -0.56 -16.67
N LYS A 28 1.04 -0.69 -15.33
CA LYS A 28 2.24 -1.02 -14.55
C LYS A 28 2.17 -2.45 -14.06
N THR A 29 3.24 -3.24 -14.27
CA THR A 29 3.35 -4.57 -13.66
C THR A 29 3.65 -4.45 -12.17
N GLN A 30 3.25 -5.46 -11.40
CA GLN A 30 3.54 -5.51 -9.97
C GLN A 30 5.04 -5.70 -9.73
N VAL A 31 5.61 -6.81 -10.17
CA VAL A 31 7.03 -7.14 -10.01
C VAL A 31 7.68 -7.43 -11.37
N PHE A 32 7.14 -8.34 -12.15
CA PHE A 32 7.76 -8.89 -13.36
C PHE A 32 7.52 -8.00 -14.59
N SER A 33 8.43 -7.06 -14.82
CA SER A 33 8.42 -6.19 -16.00
C SER A 33 9.05 -6.86 -17.22
N PHE A 34 8.79 -6.31 -18.41
CA PHE A 34 9.32 -6.80 -19.71
C PHE A 34 8.92 -8.24 -20.08
N ARG A 35 7.82 -8.74 -19.52
CA ARG A 35 7.24 -10.02 -19.92
C ARG A 35 6.00 -9.79 -20.76
N SER A 36 5.96 -10.43 -21.94
CA SER A 36 4.83 -10.39 -22.86
C SER A 36 3.82 -11.47 -22.47
N HIS A 37 3.17 -11.32 -21.33
CA HIS A 37 2.19 -12.28 -20.81
C HIS A 37 1.05 -11.52 -20.13
N ASP A 38 -0.17 -11.69 -20.60
CA ASP A 38 -1.33 -10.94 -20.15
C ASP A 38 -1.75 -11.30 -18.71
N ASP A 39 -1.40 -12.51 -18.25
CA ASP A 39 -1.71 -12.98 -16.88
C ASP A 39 -0.74 -12.49 -15.80
N ILE A 40 0.33 -11.75 -16.16
CA ILE A 40 1.20 -11.12 -15.18
C ILE A 40 0.45 -10.00 -14.46
N THR A 41 0.48 -10.04 -13.13
CA THR A 41 -0.27 -9.14 -12.27
C THR A 41 0.09 -7.68 -12.53
N ARG A 42 -0.95 -6.86 -12.70
CA ARG A 42 -0.86 -5.41 -12.81
C ARG A 42 -1.14 -4.77 -11.45
N ARG A 43 -0.55 -3.59 -11.21
CA ARG A 43 -0.73 -2.88 -9.93
C ARG A 43 -2.20 -2.58 -9.62
N GLY A 44 -3.02 -2.26 -10.61
CA GLY A 44 -4.45 -2.05 -10.39
C GLY A 44 -5.19 -3.27 -9.81
N LEU A 45 -4.77 -4.50 -10.14
CA LEU A 45 -5.31 -5.71 -9.51
C LEU A 45 -4.75 -5.88 -8.09
N HIS A 46 -3.49 -5.59 -7.86
CA HIS A 46 -2.88 -5.65 -6.53
C HIS A 46 -3.61 -4.74 -5.53
N GLU A 47 -3.90 -3.48 -5.90
CA GLU A 47 -4.72 -2.55 -5.09
C GLU A 47 -6.04 -3.17 -4.65
N GLN A 48 -6.73 -3.87 -5.57
CA GLN A 48 -7.99 -4.54 -5.25
C GLN A 48 -7.80 -5.73 -4.28
N LEU A 49 -6.71 -6.48 -4.42
CA LEU A 49 -6.40 -7.60 -3.53
C LEU A 49 -6.05 -7.10 -2.12
N VAL A 50 -5.23 -6.07 -2.02
CA VAL A 50 -4.92 -5.42 -0.73
C VAL A 50 -6.21 -4.93 -0.05
N GLY A 51 -7.04 -4.19 -0.79
CA GLY A 51 -8.32 -3.71 -0.27
C GLY A 51 -9.25 -4.85 0.17
N ARG A 52 -9.27 -5.97 -0.55
CA ARG A 52 -10.07 -7.14 -0.20
C ARG A 52 -9.62 -7.77 1.12
N ILE A 53 -8.33 -8.05 1.26
CA ILE A 53 -7.73 -8.63 2.47
C ILE A 53 -7.94 -7.69 3.66
N ALA A 54 -7.61 -6.41 3.50
CA ALA A 54 -7.73 -5.41 4.55
C ALA A 54 -9.18 -5.24 5.04
N ARG A 55 -10.16 -5.30 4.14
CA ARG A 55 -11.58 -5.23 4.50
C ARG A 55 -12.07 -6.47 5.24
N ASP A 56 -11.54 -7.64 4.95
CA ASP A 56 -11.90 -8.87 5.66
C ASP A 56 -11.35 -8.83 7.11
N ILE A 57 -10.09 -8.41 7.31
CA ILE A 57 -9.50 -8.17 8.63
C ILE A 57 -10.26 -7.06 9.37
N GLY A 58 -10.47 -5.92 8.73
CA GLY A 58 -11.14 -4.76 9.32
C GLY A 58 -12.58 -5.06 9.74
N ARG A 59 -13.31 -5.89 8.98
CA ARG A 59 -14.67 -6.34 9.35
C ARG A 59 -14.64 -7.17 10.63
N ALA A 60 -13.69 -8.09 10.76
CA ALA A 60 -13.56 -8.92 11.95
C ALA A 60 -13.18 -8.10 13.19
N LEU A 61 -12.37 -7.05 13.00
CA LEU A 61 -11.92 -6.15 14.07
C LEU A 61 -12.88 -4.96 14.33
N GLY A 62 -13.99 -4.83 13.57
CA GLY A 62 -14.96 -3.76 13.75
C GLY A 62 -14.47 -2.37 13.30
N LEU A 63 -13.50 -2.30 12.37
CA LEU A 63 -12.90 -1.07 11.87
C LEU A 63 -13.73 -0.40 10.76
N ASN A 64 -13.37 0.82 10.41
CA ASN A 64 -14.02 1.58 9.35
C ASN A 64 -13.59 1.08 7.96
N LEU A 65 -14.47 0.30 7.32
CA LEU A 65 -14.19 -0.32 6.02
C LEU A 65 -14.05 0.68 4.87
N ASP A 66 -14.66 1.86 4.97
CA ASP A 66 -14.55 2.90 3.94
C ASP A 66 -13.18 3.58 3.99
N LEU A 67 -12.62 3.77 5.20
CA LEU A 67 -11.26 4.28 5.35
C LEU A 67 -10.23 3.26 4.85
N ILE A 68 -10.40 1.98 5.19
CA ILE A 68 -9.56 0.89 4.68
C ILE A 68 -9.54 0.89 3.16
N GLU A 69 -10.70 0.99 2.52
CA GLU A 69 -10.81 1.00 1.06
C GLU A 69 -10.13 2.21 0.44
N ALA A 70 -10.33 3.41 1.01
CA ALA A 70 -9.70 4.63 0.53
C ALA A 70 -8.16 4.55 0.60
N ILE A 71 -7.60 4.06 1.72
CA ILE A 71 -6.16 3.87 1.87
C ILE A 71 -5.64 2.84 0.87
N ALA A 72 -6.27 1.66 0.80
CA ALA A 72 -5.86 0.58 -0.08
C ALA A 72 -5.84 0.96 -1.56
N LEU A 73 -6.83 1.72 -2.04
CA LEU A 73 -6.87 2.16 -3.43
C LEU A 73 -5.92 3.33 -3.73
N GLY A 74 -5.47 4.04 -2.71
CA GLY A 74 -4.58 5.20 -2.87
C GLY A 74 -3.11 4.90 -2.69
N HIS A 75 -2.73 3.76 -2.07
CA HIS A 75 -1.39 3.58 -1.55
C HIS A 75 -0.29 3.64 -2.64
N ASP A 76 -0.51 3.01 -3.78
CA ASP A 76 0.49 2.83 -4.84
C ASP A 76 0.33 3.76 -6.06
N VAL A 77 -0.57 4.75 -6.01
CA VAL A 77 -0.83 5.65 -7.17
C VAL A 77 0.41 6.42 -7.63
N GLY A 78 1.37 6.63 -6.74
CA GLY A 78 2.67 7.29 -7.00
C GLY A 78 3.78 6.35 -7.42
N HIS A 79 3.54 5.05 -7.51
CA HIS A 79 4.58 4.07 -7.84
C HIS A 79 5.13 4.26 -9.25
N THR A 80 6.45 4.03 -9.40
CA THR A 80 7.15 4.15 -10.68
C THR A 80 6.82 3.01 -11.63
N PRO A 81 7.02 3.19 -12.96
CA PRO A 81 7.17 2.06 -13.87
C PRO A 81 8.35 1.17 -13.43
N PHE A 82 8.27 -0.12 -13.72
CA PHE A 82 9.30 -1.13 -13.42
C PHE A 82 9.49 -1.43 -11.93
N GLY A 83 8.45 -1.21 -11.12
CA GLY A 83 8.44 -1.57 -9.70
C GLY A 83 9.56 -0.90 -8.88
N HIS A 84 10.07 -1.60 -7.88
CA HIS A 84 11.14 -1.10 -7.02
C HIS A 84 12.47 -0.85 -7.74
N ALA A 85 12.76 -1.58 -8.82
CA ALA A 85 13.93 -1.28 -9.65
C ALA A 85 13.84 0.11 -10.28
N GLY A 86 12.65 0.46 -10.81
CA GLY A 86 12.40 1.81 -11.35
C GLY A 86 12.48 2.88 -10.26
N GLU A 87 11.97 2.60 -9.08
CA GLU A 87 12.08 3.49 -7.92
C GLU A 87 13.54 3.74 -7.52
N TYR A 88 14.32 2.68 -7.42
CA TYR A 88 15.75 2.76 -7.08
C TYR A 88 16.51 3.66 -8.05
N PHE A 89 16.37 3.43 -9.37
CA PHE A 89 17.06 4.25 -10.38
C PHE A 89 16.56 5.70 -10.40
N LEU A 90 15.24 5.89 -10.25
CA LEU A 90 14.68 7.24 -10.19
C LEU A 90 15.16 7.99 -8.95
N ASN A 91 15.22 7.31 -7.80
CA ASN A 91 15.71 7.89 -6.57
C ASN A 91 17.17 8.37 -6.69
N ASP A 92 18.07 7.56 -7.30
CA ASP A 92 19.46 7.95 -7.53
C ASP A 92 19.57 9.22 -8.39
N VAL A 93 18.81 9.29 -9.48
CA VAL A 93 18.78 10.48 -10.35
C VAL A 93 18.15 11.68 -9.63
N TYR A 94 17.03 11.46 -8.94
CA TYR A 94 16.32 12.52 -8.26
C TYR A 94 17.16 13.14 -7.14
N GLN A 95 17.84 12.31 -6.34
CA GLN A 95 18.73 12.76 -5.27
C GLN A 95 19.91 13.59 -5.81
N LYS A 96 20.54 13.15 -6.90
CA LYS A 96 21.66 13.88 -7.52
C LYS A 96 21.28 15.27 -8.02
N HIS A 97 20.04 15.42 -8.51
CA HIS A 97 19.61 16.69 -9.09
C HIS A 97 18.93 17.63 -8.09
N THR A 98 18.30 17.10 -7.04
CA THR A 98 17.48 17.88 -6.12
C THR A 98 17.99 17.88 -4.68
N GLY A 99 18.88 16.96 -4.32
CA GLY A 99 19.29 16.70 -2.94
C GLY A 99 18.19 16.01 -2.10
N ARG A 100 17.09 15.61 -2.71
CA ARG A 100 15.93 14.99 -2.06
C ARG A 100 15.78 13.52 -2.46
N TRP A 101 15.13 12.74 -1.59
CA TRP A 101 14.88 11.33 -1.82
C TRP A 101 13.53 11.10 -2.51
N PHE A 102 13.46 10.07 -3.33
CA PHE A 102 12.22 9.63 -3.97
C PHE A 102 11.76 8.29 -3.40
N PHE A 103 10.53 8.24 -2.90
CA PHE A 103 9.86 7.01 -2.47
C PHE A 103 8.42 7.00 -2.99
N HIS A 104 7.91 5.85 -3.42
CA HIS A 104 6.59 5.73 -4.05
C HIS A 104 5.45 6.12 -3.10
N ASN A 105 5.54 5.80 -1.82
CA ASN A 105 4.54 6.16 -0.81
C ASN A 105 4.43 7.69 -0.62
N VAL A 106 5.55 8.37 -0.53
CA VAL A 106 5.59 9.85 -0.47
C VAL A 106 5.10 10.47 -1.78
N GLN A 107 5.47 9.85 -2.91
CA GLN A 107 4.99 10.27 -4.22
C GLN A 107 3.48 10.04 -4.39
N SER A 108 2.90 8.99 -3.76
CA SER A 108 1.45 8.77 -3.76
C SER A 108 0.70 9.93 -3.11
N VAL A 109 1.17 10.40 -1.95
CA VAL A 109 0.64 11.59 -1.30
C VAL A 109 0.80 12.82 -2.20
N ARG A 110 2.00 13.05 -2.76
CA ARG A 110 2.24 14.18 -3.69
C ARG A 110 1.31 14.15 -4.90
N VAL A 111 1.04 12.98 -5.45
CA VAL A 111 0.12 12.81 -6.59
C VAL A 111 -1.31 13.18 -6.18
N LEU A 112 -1.79 12.63 -5.08
CA LEU A 112 -3.18 12.82 -4.64
C LEU A 112 -3.45 14.24 -4.13
N ASP A 113 -2.57 14.76 -3.28
CA ASP A 113 -2.78 16.05 -2.61
C ASP A 113 -2.14 17.21 -3.37
N GLY A 114 -0.88 17.10 -3.77
CA GLY A 114 -0.14 18.19 -4.42
C GLY A 114 -0.50 18.39 -5.89
N LEU A 115 -0.50 17.32 -6.71
CA LEU A 115 -0.70 17.42 -8.16
C LEU A 115 -2.18 17.48 -8.54
N TYR A 116 -2.97 16.55 -8.03
CA TYR A 116 -4.40 16.47 -8.37
C TYR A 116 -5.31 17.20 -7.37
N LYS A 117 -4.77 17.64 -6.25
CA LYS A 117 -5.49 18.43 -5.21
C LYS A 117 -6.84 17.82 -4.84
N ARG A 118 -6.82 16.52 -4.53
CA ARG A 118 -8.05 15.76 -4.28
C ARG A 118 -8.76 16.12 -2.99
N ASN A 119 -8.11 16.90 -2.10
CA ASN A 119 -8.67 17.27 -0.80
C ASN A 119 -9.20 16.05 -0.06
N LEU A 120 -8.28 15.13 0.24
CA LEU A 120 -8.53 13.91 0.99
C LEU A 120 -8.46 14.17 2.49
N SER A 121 -9.06 13.28 3.28
CA SER A 121 -8.94 13.31 4.73
C SER A 121 -7.51 13.01 5.18
N LEU A 122 -7.14 13.54 6.35
CA LEU A 122 -5.82 13.32 6.95
C LEU A 122 -5.56 11.82 7.15
N GLN A 123 -6.55 11.08 7.64
CA GLN A 123 -6.46 9.64 7.88
C GLN A 123 -6.17 8.84 6.59
N THR A 124 -6.78 9.25 5.47
CA THR A 124 -6.52 8.61 4.18
C THR A 124 -5.09 8.90 3.70
N LEU A 125 -4.63 10.15 3.76
CA LEU A 125 -3.27 10.53 3.35
C LEU A 125 -2.21 9.90 4.24
N ASP A 126 -2.44 9.85 5.55
CA ASP A 126 -1.55 9.21 6.51
C ASP A 126 -1.44 7.70 6.26
N GLY A 127 -2.57 7.02 6.07
CA GLY A 127 -2.56 5.60 5.72
C GLY A 127 -1.81 5.34 4.41
N VAL A 128 -1.98 6.21 3.40
CA VAL A 128 -1.27 6.13 2.12
C VAL A 128 0.25 6.28 2.29
N ILE A 129 0.75 7.21 3.07
CA ILE A 129 2.21 7.37 3.25
C ILE A 129 2.81 6.26 4.12
N CYS A 130 2.04 5.70 5.05
CA CYS A 130 2.49 4.71 6.03
C CYS A 130 2.37 3.26 5.58
N HIS A 131 1.86 2.97 4.36
CA HIS A 131 1.66 1.59 3.90
C HIS A 131 2.95 0.81 3.70
N ASN A 132 4.06 1.49 3.46
CA ASN A 132 5.36 0.86 3.19
C ASN A 132 5.77 -0.07 4.34
N GLY A 133 5.60 -1.39 4.12
CA GLY A 133 5.70 -2.44 5.13
C GLY A 133 7.00 -3.23 5.13
N GLU A 134 8.00 -2.84 4.34
CA GLU A 134 9.27 -3.56 4.18
C GLU A 134 10.11 -3.65 5.46
N PHE A 135 9.71 -2.93 6.52
CA PHE A 135 10.38 -2.98 7.81
C PHE A 135 9.65 -3.97 8.72
N GLU A 136 10.34 -5.05 9.10
CA GLU A 136 9.84 -6.04 10.05
C GLU A 136 9.43 -5.37 11.37
N GLN A 137 8.17 -5.50 11.73
CA GLN A 137 7.64 -5.07 13.02
C GLN A 137 6.73 -6.14 13.57
N GLN A 138 7.03 -6.61 14.78
CA GLN A 138 6.19 -7.58 15.48
C GLN A 138 4.85 -6.97 15.95
N ILE A 139 4.85 -5.67 16.24
CA ILE A 139 3.67 -4.94 16.69
C ILE A 139 3.54 -3.68 15.85
N LEU A 140 2.36 -3.47 15.27
CA LEU A 140 2.02 -2.24 14.58
C LEU A 140 1.30 -1.30 15.56
N GLU A 141 1.99 -0.22 15.94
CA GLU A 141 1.46 0.80 16.83
C GLU A 141 1.00 2.02 16.03
N MET A 142 -0.08 2.65 16.51
CA MET A 142 -0.55 3.91 15.96
C MET A 142 0.34 5.07 16.37
N SER A 143 0.43 6.08 15.51
CA SER A 143 1.01 7.39 15.84
C SER A 143 -0.02 8.29 16.53
N ASN A 144 0.47 9.40 17.10
CA ASN A 144 -0.38 10.45 17.69
C ASN A 144 -0.51 11.67 16.76
N LEU A 145 -0.51 11.44 15.44
CA LEU A 145 -0.66 12.52 14.46
C LEU A 145 -2.00 13.25 14.65
N GLY A 146 -1.96 14.58 14.83
CA GLY A 146 -3.14 15.37 15.18
C GLY A 146 -3.55 16.43 14.15
N SER A 147 -2.68 16.80 13.19
CA SER A 147 -2.98 17.89 12.27
C SER A 147 -2.33 17.72 10.89
N PHE A 148 -2.83 18.47 9.90
CA PHE A 148 -2.21 18.54 8.57
C PHE A 148 -0.83 19.19 8.61
N GLU A 149 -0.59 20.15 9.49
CA GLU A 149 0.72 20.80 9.65
C GLU A 149 1.78 19.82 10.17
N GLU A 150 1.38 18.88 11.04
CA GLU A 150 2.27 17.79 11.48
C GLU A 150 2.52 16.79 10.34
N PHE A 151 1.49 16.45 9.60
CA PHE A 151 1.58 15.58 8.43
C PHE A 151 2.52 16.16 7.37
N ASP A 152 2.39 17.43 7.04
CA ASP A 152 3.24 18.11 6.07
C ASP A 152 4.73 18.08 6.49
N ARG A 153 5.02 18.21 7.80
CA ARG A 153 6.38 18.06 8.34
C ARG A 153 6.91 16.63 8.19
N ILE A 154 6.07 15.61 8.39
CA ILE A 154 6.44 14.20 8.16
C ILE A 154 6.75 13.97 6.69
N VAL A 155 5.89 14.45 5.78
CA VAL A 155 6.11 14.36 4.33
C VAL A 155 7.43 15.02 3.93
N GLU A 156 7.70 16.23 4.43
CA GLU A 156 8.97 16.94 4.15
C GLU A 156 10.18 16.20 4.73
N ASP A 157 10.07 15.64 5.94
CA ASP A 157 11.14 14.85 6.55
C ASP A 157 11.47 13.60 5.70
N CYS A 158 10.45 12.94 5.12
CA CYS A 158 10.66 11.83 4.19
C CYS A 158 11.41 12.26 2.91
N TRP A 159 11.12 13.44 2.36
CA TRP A 159 11.86 13.99 1.22
C TRP A 159 13.32 14.31 1.54
N VAL A 160 13.60 14.75 2.77
CA VAL A 160 14.94 15.23 3.19
C VAL A 160 15.79 14.08 3.72
N ARG A 161 15.26 13.20 4.56
CA ARG A 161 15.99 12.14 5.26
C ARG A 161 15.83 10.74 4.64
N GLY A 162 14.92 10.60 3.70
CA GLY A 162 14.73 9.37 2.94
C GLY A 162 14.38 8.14 3.79
N ALA A 163 15.06 7.03 3.55
CA ALA A 163 14.79 5.74 4.22
C ALA A 163 14.79 5.84 5.76
N GLN A 164 15.60 6.73 6.34
CA GLN A 164 15.61 6.94 7.79
C GLN A 164 14.26 7.46 8.30
N ALA A 165 13.65 8.43 7.61
CA ALA A 165 12.33 8.94 7.98
C ALA A 165 11.23 7.91 7.68
N ILE A 166 11.29 7.26 6.50
CA ILE A 166 10.33 6.22 6.08
C ILE A 166 10.25 5.08 7.13
N GLY A 167 11.38 4.61 7.65
CA GLY A 167 11.42 3.55 8.66
C GLY A 167 10.74 3.90 10.00
N HIS A 168 10.51 5.18 10.25
CA HIS A 168 9.81 5.66 11.45
C HIS A 168 8.33 5.95 11.25
N LEU A 169 7.82 5.83 10.01
CA LEU A 169 6.41 6.03 9.74
C LEU A 169 5.53 5.05 10.52
N ARG A 170 4.49 5.58 11.15
CA ARG A 170 3.47 4.82 11.87
C ARG A 170 2.11 5.39 11.49
N PRO A 171 1.16 4.55 11.08
CA PRO A 171 -0.20 5.01 10.77
C PRO A 171 -0.87 5.62 12.00
N MET A 172 -1.65 6.66 11.81
CA MET A 172 -2.44 7.27 12.88
C MET A 172 -3.71 6.47 13.24
N THR A 173 -4.07 5.47 12.42
CA THR A 173 -5.28 4.67 12.59
C THR A 173 -4.98 3.17 12.49
N LEU A 174 -5.81 2.34 13.14
CA LEU A 174 -5.74 0.89 13.01
C LEU A 174 -6.04 0.44 11.57
N GLU A 175 -6.89 1.16 10.86
CA GLU A 175 -7.17 0.93 9.44
C GLU A 175 -5.89 1.05 8.58
N GLY A 176 -5.06 2.05 8.86
CA GLY A 176 -3.76 2.19 8.21
C GLY A 176 -2.80 1.04 8.53
N CYS A 177 -2.79 0.57 9.78
CA CYS A 177 -2.02 -0.61 10.19
C CYS A 177 -2.50 -1.88 9.45
N VAL A 178 -3.81 -2.06 9.33
CA VAL A 178 -4.40 -3.21 8.62
C VAL A 178 -4.07 -3.17 7.13
N VAL A 179 -4.15 -2.01 6.48
CA VAL A 179 -3.76 -1.90 5.06
C VAL A 179 -2.28 -2.22 4.86
N ARG A 180 -1.41 -1.70 5.72
CA ARG A 180 0.04 -1.97 5.67
C ARG A 180 0.37 -3.47 5.73
N ILE A 181 -0.23 -4.22 6.66
CA ILE A 181 -0.01 -5.67 6.74
C ILE A 181 -0.66 -6.42 5.58
N SER A 182 -1.80 -5.95 5.11
CA SER A 182 -2.53 -6.56 3.99
C SER A 182 -1.79 -6.44 2.66
N ASP A 183 -1.03 -5.37 2.48
CA ASP A 183 -0.14 -5.18 1.34
C ASP A 183 0.92 -6.30 1.30
N ILE A 184 1.58 -6.57 2.43
CA ILE A 184 2.55 -7.67 2.56
C ILE A 184 1.89 -9.02 2.23
N ILE A 185 0.71 -9.30 2.78
CA ILE A 185 -0.01 -10.56 2.55
C ILE A 185 -0.38 -10.72 1.07
N ALA A 186 -0.79 -9.64 0.40
CA ALA A 186 -1.20 -9.67 -0.99
C ALA A 186 -0.06 -10.06 -1.94
N TYR A 187 1.19 -9.73 -1.60
CA TYR A 187 2.37 -10.15 -2.37
C TYR A 187 2.56 -11.67 -2.37
N VAL A 188 2.46 -12.32 -1.21
CA VAL A 188 2.95 -13.69 -0.99
C VAL A 188 2.45 -14.69 -2.03
N GLY A 189 1.17 -14.67 -2.34
CA GLY A 189 0.63 -15.69 -3.22
C GLY A 189 0.67 -15.33 -4.70
N LYS A 190 0.50 -14.06 -5.03
CA LYS A 190 0.43 -13.61 -6.42
C LYS A 190 1.83 -13.58 -7.05
N ASP A 191 2.83 -13.14 -6.32
CA ASP A 191 4.21 -13.08 -6.81
C ASP A 191 4.80 -14.47 -7.06
N ARG A 192 4.44 -15.48 -6.25
CA ARG A 192 4.77 -16.88 -6.52
C ARG A 192 4.25 -17.32 -7.90
N GLN A 193 2.97 -17.07 -8.19
CA GLN A 193 2.38 -17.43 -9.48
C GLN A 193 3.02 -16.67 -10.64
N ASP A 194 3.29 -15.39 -10.47
CA ASP A 194 3.90 -14.57 -11.50
C ASP A 194 5.37 -14.94 -11.73
N ALA A 195 6.13 -15.33 -10.70
CA ALA A 195 7.48 -15.86 -10.81
C ALA A 195 7.53 -17.13 -11.69
N ILE A 196 6.59 -18.05 -11.47
CA ILE A 196 6.47 -19.27 -12.27
C ILE A 196 6.12 -18.91 -13.73
N ARG A 197 5.12 -18.06 -13.95
CA ARG A 197 4.71 -17.60 -15.29
C ARG A 197 5.82 -16.85 -16.03
N ALA A 198 6.60 -16.06 -15.31
CA ALA A 198 7.74 -15.35 -15.85
C ALA A 198 8.95 -16.25 -16.11
N GLY A 199 8.90 -17.54 -15.72
CA GLY A 199 10.03 -18.46 -15.84
C GLY A 199 11.19 -18.13 -14.93
N ALA A 200 10.95 -17.35 -13.87
CA ALA A 200 11.95 -16.99 -12.85
C ALA A 200 12.03 -18.03 -11.74
N ALA A 201 10.99 -18.84 -11.57
CA ALA A 201 10.90 -19.92 -10.57
C ALA A 201 10.10 -21.10 -11.12
N THR A 202 10.17 -22.25 -10.43
CA THR A 202 9.32 -23.42 -10.66
C THR A 202 8.45 -23.67 -9.43
N GLU A 203 7.44 -24.53 -9.53
CA GLU A 203 6.61 -24.89 -8.39
C GLU A 203 7.43 -25.43 -7.21
N ASN A 204 8.49 -26.18 -7.51
CA ASN A 204 9.40 -26.77 -6.51
C ASN A 204 10.38 -25.74 -5.88
N SER A 205 10.37 -24.49 -6.34
CA SER A 205 11.23 -23.43 -5.79
C SER A 205 10.68 -22.81 -4.50
N PHE A 206 9.48 -23.18 -4.11
CA PHE A 206 8.80 -22.63 -2.94
C PHE A 206 8.52 -23.74 -1.92
N ASP A 207 8.80 -23.44 -0.66
CA ASP A 207 8.38 -24.28 0.46
C ASP A 207 6.87 -24.10 0.69
N ASP A 208 6.14 -25.17 0.91
CA ASP A 208 4.71 -25.11 1.17
C ASP A 208 4.39 -24.64 2.61
N GLY A 209 5.35 -24.61 3.52
CA GLY A 209 5.28 -24.03 4.86
C GLY A 209 3.89 -24.09 5.54
N LEU A 210 3.62 -23.15 6.45
CA LEU A 210 2.31 -23.03 7.12
C LEU A 210 1.19 -22.55 6.19
N GLY A 211 1.52 -21.92 5.06
CA GLY A 211 0.58 -21.41 4.07
C GLY A 211 0.09 -22.46 3.06
N GLY A 212 0.78 -23.61 2.97
CA GLY A 212 0.48 -24.67 2.00
C GLY A 212 0.73 -24.28 0.54
N ALA A 213 0.42 -25.21 -0.39
CA ALA A 213 0.65 -25.02 -1.82
C ALA A 213 -0.32 -24.02 -2.48
N TYR A 214 -1.41 -23.70 -1.83
CA TYR A 214 -2.47 -22.86 -2.39
C TYR A 214 -2.48 -21.47 -1.77
N ASN A 215 -2.44 -20.45 -2.62
CA ASN A 215 -2.51 -19.05 -2.21
C ASN A 215 -3.68 -18.75 -1.27
N THR A 216 -4.86 -19.33 -1.54
CA THR A 216 -6.05 -19.16 -0.70
C THR A 216 -5.84 -19.63 0.74
N TRP A 217 -5.09 -20.70 0.94
CA TRP A 217 -4.78 -21.21 2.28
C TRP A 217 -3.81 -20.30 3.01
N ALA A 218 -2.76 -19.82 2.34
CA ALA A 218 -1.82 -18.85 2.90
C ALA A 218 -2.54 -17.56 3.33
N LEU A 219 -3.37 -16.99 2.46
CA LEU A 219 -4.16 -15.81 2.76
C LEU A 219 -5.08 -16.03 3.98
N SER A 220 -5.76 -17.19 4.04
CA SER A 220 -6.64 -17.52 5.16
C SER A 220 -5.86 -17.67 6.47
N ALA A 221 -4.70 -18.33 6.44
CA ALA A 221 -3.89 -18.55 7.62
C ALA A 221 -3.34 -17.22 8.19
N PHE A 222 -2.77 -16.37 7.34
CA PHE A 222 -2.26 -15.06 7.77
C PHE A 222 -3.37 -14.13 8.26
N THR A 223 -4.51 -14.11 7.57
CA THR A 223 -5.66 -13.30 7.98
C THR A 223 -6.20 -13.75 9.34
N ALA A 224 -6.34 -15.04 9.55
CA ALA A 224 -6.80 -15.59 10.83
C ALA A 224 -5.82 -15.27 11.97
N ASP A 225 -4.53 -15.46 11.75
CA ASP A 225 -3.48 -15.18 12.73
C ASP A 225 -3.50 -13.70 13.18
N ILE A 226 -3.61 -12.76 12.23
CA ILE A 226 -3.70 -11.33 12.55
C ILE A 226 -4.95 -11.04 13.37
N ILE A 227 -6.12 -11.59 12.99
CA ILE A 227 -7.35 -11.36 13.71
C ILE A 227 -7.25 -11.90 15.13
N GLU A 228 -6.78 -13.14 15.31
CA GLU A 228 -6.66 -13.79 16.61
C GLU A 228 -5.71 -13.04 17.56
N HIS A 229 -4.61 -12.50 17.04
CA HIS A 229 -3.60 -11.78 17.83
C HIS A 229 -3.86 -10.27 17.98
N SER A 230 -4.92 -9.75 17.35
CA SER A 230 -5.31 -8.33 17.45
C SER A 230 -6.46 -8.05 18.40
N PHE A 231 -7.27 -9.05 18.76
CA PHE A 231 -8.40 -8.88 19.66
C PHE A 231 -7.95 -8.60 21.10
N GLY A 232 -8.42 -7.48 21.66
CA GLY A 232 -8.23 -7.14 23.07
C GLY A 232 -6.82 -6.67 23.44
N LYS A 233 -6.03 -6.26 22.45
CA LYS A 233 -4.69 -5.69 22.68
C LYS A 233 -4.61 -4.25 22.21
#